data_2a9604852f4f0da8230edaefd16b9169
#
_entry.id   2a9604852f4f0da8230edaefd16b9169
#
_cell.length_a   1.000
_cell.length_b   1.000
_cell.length_c   1.000
_cell.angle_alpha   90.00
_cell.angle_beta   90.00
_cell.angle_gamma   90.00
#
_symmetry.space_group_name_H-M   'P 1'
#
loop_
_entity.id
_entity.type
_entity.pdbx_description
1 polymer ?
#
loop_
_entity_poly.entity_id
_entity_poly.type
_entity_poly.pdbx_seq_one_letter_code
_entity_poly.pdbx_strand_id
1 'polypeptide(L)'
;MENMFSLKGKVIIVTGGTGVLGHAFIQALSAAGATVGVLGRNQAKAEERVKEITDAGGEAMVLIADVQDEAQLIACRKKVLDKYGKIDGLVNGAGGNVPEGILQPGDDIFSMSAAGMKKAMDMNVWGSIIPTLIFGKAIAENGSGSIVNISSVSVERALTKVMGYSLGKAAIEMFNKWFAVELANRYGDKIRMNAIIPGFFLTEQNRLLLTDGKGNLSERGNLIIAGTPYKKFGDPKDLTGALVYLMSDASSFVTGTTIKVDGGFTAFSGV
;
A
#
# COMPACT_ATOMS: atom_id res chain seq x y z
N MET A 1 -9.42 -28.46 10.27
CA MET A 1 -9.45 -27.59 9.07
C MET A 1 -8.19 -26.73 9.12
N GLU A 2 -7.41 -26.75 8.07
CA GLU A 2 -6.26 -25.85 7.92
C GLU A 2 -6.75 -24.41 7.92
N ASN A 3 -6.05 -23.51 8.61
CA ASN A 3 -6.42 -22.10 8.63
C ASN A 3 -6.05 -21.44 7.29
N MET A 4 -7.02 -21.28 6.40
CA MET A 4 -6.82 -20.68 5.08
C MET A 4 -6.25 -19.27 5.11
N PHE A 5 -6.34 -18.55 6.24
CA PHE A 5 -5.76 -17.22 6.44
C PHE A 5 -4.33 -17.27 6.97
N SER A 6 -3.76 -18.46 7.20
CA SER A 6 -2.39 -18.61 7.69
C SER A 6 -1.40 -18.13 6.62
N LEU A 7 -0.42 -17.35 7.07
CA LEU A 7 0.75 -16.95 6.27
C LEU A 7 2.04 -17.63 6.73
N LYS A 8 1.91 -18.69 7.52
CA LYS A 8 3.06 -19.43 8.06
C LYS A 8 3.97 -19.90 6.94
N GLY A 9 5.26 -19.60 7.07
CA GLY A 9 6.29 -19.96 6.09
C GLY A 9 6.30 -19.10 4.83
N LYS A 10 5.44 -18.09 4.68
CA LYS A 10 5.50 -17.12 3.56
C LYS A 10 6.47 -15.99 3.89
N VAL A 11 7.26 -15.57 2.90
CA VAL A 11 8.15 -14.40 2.94
C VAL A 11 7.51 -13.26 2.15
N ILE A 12 7.15 -12.17 2.83
CA ILE A 12 6.37 -11.09 2.26
C ILE A 12 7.14 -9.76 2.41
N ILE A 13 7.34 -9.06 1.31
CA ILE A 13 7.97 -7.74 1.29
C ILE A 13 6.89 -6.66 1.37
N VAL A 14 7.09 -5.67 2.25
CA VAL A 14 6.18 -4.53 2.40
C VAL A 14 6.95 -3.25 2.11
N THR A 15 6.71 -2.64 0.93
CA THR A 15 7.24 -1.31 0.65
C THR A 15 6.46 -0.25 1.44
N GLY A 16 7.13 0.79 1.90
CA GLY A 16 6.50 1.75 2.81
C GLY A 16 6.20 1.18 4.21
N GLY A 17 6.82 0.07 4.58
CA GLY A 17 6.63 -0.61 5.87
C GLY A 17 6.93 0.25 7.11
N THR A 18 7.68 1.35 6.94
CA THR A 18 8.00 2.32 7.99
C THR A 18 6.91 3.39 8.20
N GLY A 19 5.93 3.49 7.29
CA GLY A 19 4.82 4.45 7.37
C GLY A 19 3.69 3.97 8.30
N VAL A 20 2.70 4.82 8.54
CA VAL A 20 1.57 4.53 9.45
C VAL A 20 0.77 3.30 9.00
N LEU A 21 0.34 3.26 7.75
CA LEU A 21 -0.40 2.09 7.22
C LEU A 21 0.53 0.88 7.09
N GLY A 22 1.75 1.09 6.58
CA GLY A 22 2.75 0.03 6.46
C GLY A 22 3.07 -0.64 7.79
N HIS A 23 3.09 0.11 8.89
CA HIS A 23 3.27 -0.43 10.24
C HIS A 23 2.14 -1.43 10.60
N ALA A 24 0.88 -1.06 10.38
CA ALA A 24 -0.23 -1.99 10.62
C ALA A 24 -0.14 -3.25 9.72
N PHE A 25 0.30 -3.08 8.47
CA PHE A 25 0.47 -4.18 7.53
C PHE A 25 1.52 -5.19 7.99
N ILE A 26 2.72 -4.70 8.35
CA ILE A 26 3.81 -5.59 8.80
C ILE A 26 3.45 -6.34 10.08
N GLN A 27 2.76 -5.68 11.02
CA GLN A 27 2.30 -6.31 12.25
C GLN A 27 1.28 -7.42 11.98
N ALA A 28 0.28 -7.14 11.13
CA ALA A 28 -0.76 -8.12 10.82
C ALA A 28 -0.23 -9.32 10.03
N LEU A 29 0.68 -9.09 9.06
CA LEU A 29 1.30 -10.17 8.30
C LEU A 29 2.16 -11.06 9.19
N SER A 30 2.95 -10.47 10.09
CA SER A 30 3.74 -11.21 11.07
C SER A 30 2.85 -12.00 12.04
N ALA A 31 1.79 -11.40 12.58
CA ALA A 31 0.83 -12.08 13.45
C ALA A 31 0.11 -13.25 12.76
N ALA A 32 -0.07 -13.19 11.43
CA ALA A 32 -0.58 -14.29 10.62
C ALA A 32 0.48 -15.36 10.30
N GLY A 33 1.73 -15.18 10.72
CA GLY A 33 2.83 -16.15 10.62
C GLY A 33 3.83 -15.92 9.48
N ALA A 34 3.75 -14.77 8.78
CA ALA A 34 4.70 -14.45 7.72
C ALA A 34 6.05 -13.97 8.27
N THR A 35 7.12 -14.28 7.56
CA THR A 35 8.39 -13.54 7.64
C THR A 35 8.27 -12.25 6.84
N VAL A 36 8.58 -11.09 7.44
CA VAL A 36 8.30 -9.79 6.84
C VAL A 36 9.57 -9.02 6.47
N GLY A 37 9.71 -8.69 5.20
CA GLY A 37 10.70 -7.70 4.73
C GLY A 37 10.16 -6.28 4.88
N VAL A 38 10.67 -5.52 5.84
CA VAL A 38 10.27 -4.13 6.10
C VAL A 38 11.09 -3.21 5.22
N LEU A 39 10.51 -2.75 4.10
CA LEU A 39 11.20 -1.90 3.13
C LEU A 39 10.81 -0.44 3.29
N GLY A 40 11.81 0.41 3.43
CA GLY A 40 11.67 1.86 3.50
C GLY A 40 13.01 2.59 3.38
N ARG A 41 12.98 3.93 3.35
CA ARG A 41 14.19 4.75 3.22
C ARG A 41 14.86 5.07 4.55
N ASN A 42 14.10 5.05 5.63
CA ASN A 42 14.59 5.42 6.96
C ASN A 42 15.02 4.18 7.73
N GLN A 43 16.35 4.02 7.87
CA GLN A 43 16.94 2.87 8.52
C GLN A 43 16.50 2.73 9.99
N ALA A 44 16.57 3.79 10.77
CA ALA A 44 16.23 3.74 12.19
C ALA A 44 14.76 3.31 12.42
N LYS A 45 13.82 3.87 11.61
CA LYS A 45 12.42 3.42 11.66
C LYS A 45 12.24 1.98 11.21
N ALA A 46 12.97 1.52 10.20
CA ALA A 46 12.89 0.13 9.76
C ALA A 46 13.42 -0.84 10.81
N GLU A 47 14.51 -0.51 11.48
CA GLU A 47 15.08 -1.27 12.59
C GLU A 47 14.12 -1.33 13.78
N GLU A 48 13.49 -0.20 14.14
CA GLU A 48 12.44 -0.13 15.17
C GLU A 48 11.29 -1.08 14.85
N ARG A 49 10.78 -1.06 13.61
CA ARG A 49 9.68 -1.91 13.17
C ARG A 49 10.03 -3.39 13.16
N VAL A 50 11.25 -3.73 12.73
CA VAL A 50 11.74 -5.11 12.79
C VAL A 50 11.87 -5.57 14.24
N LYS A 51 12.40 -4.71 15.13
CA LYS A 51 12.51 -5.03 16.57
C LYS A 51 11.14 -5.30 17.20
N GLU A 52 10.11 -4.49 16.92
CA GLU A 52 8.75 -4.72 17.41
C GLU A 52 8.23 -6.11 17.02
N ILE A 53 8.46 -6.53 15.75
CA ILE A 53 8.05 -7.85 15.26
C ILE A 53 8.82 -8.97 15.96
N THR A 54 10.13 -8.83 16.11
CA THR A 54 10.96 -9.86 16.72
C THR A 54 10.73 -9.99 18.22
N ASP A 55 10.50 -8.87 18.93
CA ASP A 55 10.13 -8.87 20.34
C ASP A 55 8.76 -9.58 20.58
N ALA A 56 7.86 -9.54 19.59
CA ALA A 56 6.60 -10.27 19.60
C ALA A 56 6.71 -11.74 19.15
N GLY A 57 7.93 -12.22 18.89
CA GLY A 57 8.20 -13.62 18.49
C GLY A 57 8.03 -13.89 16.98
N GLY A 58 7.82 -12.86 16.17
CA GLY A 58 7.78 -12.96 14.72
C GLY A 58 9.17 -12.91 14.07
N GLU A 59 9.23 -13.08 12.76
CA GLU A 59 10.46 -12.96 11.98
C GLU A 59 10.36 -11.81 10.97
N ALA A 60 11.37 -10.93 10.95
CA ALA A 60 11.44 -9.82 10.02
C ALA A 60 12.86 -9.46 9.62
N MET A 61 12.99 -8.66 8.55
CA MET A 61 14.28 -8.14 8.10
C MET A 61 14.15 -6.69 7.61
N VAL A 62 15.20 -5.90 7.89
CA VAL A 62 15.34 -4.53 7.42
C VAL A 62 15.80 -4.52 5.95
N LEU A 63 15.06 -3.78 5.12
CA LEU A 63 15.37 -3.53 3.72
C LEU A 63 15.38 -2.01 3.47
N ILE A 64 16.53 -1.47 3.07
CA ILE A 64 16.68 -0.03 2.84
C ILE A 64 16.78 0.24 1.34
N ALA A 65 15.77 0.88 0.79
CA ALA A 65 15.72 1.30 -0.60
C ALA A 65 14.74 2.46 -0.83
N ASP A 66 15.02 3.28 -1.82
CA ASP A 66 13.99 4.06 -2.51
C ASP A 66 13.27 3.14 -3.51
N VAL A 67 11.94 3.16 -3.51
CA VAL A 67 11.12 2.31 -4.40
C VAL A 67 11.25 2.67 -5.88
N GLN A 68 11.85 3.81 -6.19
CA GLN A 68 12.16 4.25 -7.56
C GLN A 68 13.60 3.93 -7.98
N ASP A 69 14.44 3.38 -7.10
CA ASP A 69 15.82 2.98 -7.38
C ASP A 69 15.90 1.47 -7.62
N GLU A 70 15.99 1.08 -8.89
CA GLU A 70 16.06 -0.32 -9.30
C GLU A 70 17.27 -1.05 -8.69
N ALA A 71 18.43 -0.39 -8.61
CA ALA A 71 19.66 -1.02 -8.10
C ALA A 71 19.53 -1.35 -6.61
N GLN A 72 18.96 -0.44 -5.81
CA GLN A 72 18.70 -0.68 -4.39
C GLN A 72 17.67 -1.80 -4.20
N LEU A 73 16.60 -1.83 -5.01
CA LEU A 73 15.59 -2.89 -4.93
C LEU A 73 16.15 -4.25 -5.33
N ILE A 74 17.01 -4.32 -6.36
CA ILE A 74 17.70 -5.56 -6.75
C ILE A 74 18.59 -6.05 -5.62
N ALA A 75 19.34 -5.16 -4.95
CA ALA A 75 20.16 -5.51 -3.79
C ALA A 75 19.28 -6.03 -2.62
N CYS A 76 18.13 -5.38 -2.36
CA CYS A 76 17.18 -5.85 -1.36
C CYS A 76 16.62 -7.24 -1.71
N ARG A 77 16.22 -7.47 -2.96
CA ARG A 77 15.76 -8.78 -3.44
C ARG A 77 16.83 -9.85 -3.21
N LYS A 78 18.08 -9.59 -3.60
CA LYS A 78 19.20 -10.51 -3.37
C LYS A 78 19.36 -10.84 -1.89
N LYS A 79 19.35 -9.84 -1.02
CA LYS A 79 19.47 -10.02 0.43
C LYS A 79 18.37 -10.91 1.01
N VAL A 80 17.12 -10.80 0.52
CA VAL A 80 16.02 -11.67 0.93
C VAL A 80 16.24 -13.10 0.44
N LEU A 81 16.60 -13.27 -0.83
CA LEU A 81 16.82 -14.60 -1.43
C LEU A 81 18.01 -15.31 -0.79
N ASP A 82 19.10 -14.60 -0.49
CA ASP A 82 20.27 -15.18 0.20
C ASP A 82 19.91 -15.70 1.60
N LYS A 83 18.98 -15.03 2.31
CA LYS A 83 18.59 -15.42 3.67
C LYS A 83 17.46 -16.45 3.73
N TYR A 84 16.44 -16.28 2.88
CA TYR A 84 15.20 -17.05 2.97
C TYR A 84 14.96 -17.98 1.77
N GLY A 85 15.73 -17.84 0.70
CA GLY A 85 15.64 -18.65 -0.52
C GLY A 85 14.45 -18.36 -1.41
N LYS A 86 13.49 -17.52 -0.97
CA LYS A 86 12.24 -17.27 -1.71
C LYS A 86 11.60 -15.92 -1.35
N ILE A 87 10.64 -15.50 -2.18
CA ILE A 87 9.68 -14.43 -1.91
C ILE A 87 8.31 -14.94 -2.34
N ASP A 88 7.34 -14.91 -1.42
CA ASP A 88 5.97 -15.40 -1.65
C ASP A 88 4.98 -14.24 -1.86
N GLY A 89 5.35 -13.02 -1.47
CA GLY A 89 4.43 -11.90 -1.60
C GLY A 89 5.08 -10.52 -1.57
N LEU A 90 4.34 -9.56 -2.14
CA LEU A 90 4.70 -8.14 -2.19
C LEU A 90 3.49 -7.29 -1.84
N VAL A 91 3.68 -6.33 -0.92
CA VAL A 91 2.71 -5.26 -0.65
C VAL A 91 3.31 -3.94 -1.11
N ASN A 92 2.74 -3.33 -2.14
CA ASN A 92 3.10 -2.01 -2.62
C ASN A 92 2.38 -0.94 -1.79
N GLY A 93 2.93 -0.63 -0.61
CA GLY A 93 2.39 0.36 0.34
C GLY A 93 3.11 1.71 0.30
N ALA A 94 4.22 1.83 -0.45
CA ALA A 94 4.90 3.10 -0.64
C ALA A 94 4.11 4.01 -1.59
N GLY A 95 4.01 5.29 -1.25
CA GLY A 95 3.31 6.30 -2.05
C GLY A 95 2.82 7.45 -1.19
N GLY A 96 2.15 8.41 -1.82
CA GLY A 96 1.60 9.57 -1.13
C GLY A 96 1.57 10.83 -1.98
N ASN A 97 1.28 11.96 -1.33
CA ASN A 97 1.34 13.28 -1.95
C ASN A 97 2.72 13.92 -1.79
N VAL A 98 2.99 14.90 -2.63
CA VAL A 98 4.12 15.82 -2.49
C VAL A 98 3.58 17.24 -2.32
N PRO A 99 4.19 18.09 -1.47
CA PRO A 99 3.67 19.44 -1.19
C PRO A 99 3.47 20.27 -2.46
N GLU A 100 4.40 20.18 -3.40
CA GLU A 100 4.38 20.92 -4.67
C GLU A 100 3.27 20.46 -5.64
N GLY A 101 2.65 19.29 -5.38
CA GLY A 101 1.54 18.74 -6.15
C GLY A 101 0.16 19.00 -5.53
N ILE A 102 0.11 19.78 -4.43
CA ILE A 102 -1.14 20.10 -3.71
C ILE A 102 -1.57 21.53 -4.02
N LEU A 103 -2.76 21.69 -4.60
CA LEU A 103 -3.39 22.99 -4.81
C LEU A 103 -3.81 23.59 -3.45
N GLN A 104 -3.33 24.79 -3.14
CA GLN A 104 -3.64 25.45 -1.87
C GLN A 104 -5.00 26.18 -1.91
N PRO A 105 -5.60 26.49 -0.75
CA PRO A 105 -6.79 27.34 -0.71
C PRO A 105 -6.49 28.72 -1.31
N GLY A 106 -7.32 29.17 -2.25
CA GLY A 106 -7.17 30.47 -2.91
C GLY A 106 -6.27 30.46 -4.16
N ASP A 107 -5.58 29.36 -4.46
CA ASP A 107 -4.84 29.23 -5.72
C ASP A 107 -5.81 29.20 -6.91
N ASP A 108 -5.41 29.83 -8.01
CA ASP A 108 -6.06 29.62 -9.31
C ASP A 108 -5.81 28.16 -9.76
N ILE A 109 -6.87 27.49 -10.22
CA ILE A 109 -6.78 26.11 -10.69
C ILE A 109 -5.77 25.95 -11.85
N PHE A 110 -5.59 26.97 -12.68
CA PHE A 110 -4.63 26.95 -13.79
C PHE A 110 -3.18 27.22 -13.35
N SER A 111 -2.96 27.59 -12.07
CA SER A 111 -1.62 27.72 -11.49
C SER A 111 -1.02 26.43 -10.98
N MET A 112 -1.71 25.30 -11.14
CA MET A 112 -1.21 23.99 -10.68
C MET A 112 0.16 23.64 -11.29
N SER A 113 1.09 23.22 -10.43
CA SER A 113 2.44 22.81 -10.84
C SER A 113 2.44 21.50 -11.60
N ALA A 114 2.66 21.54 -12.92
CA ALA A 114 2.84 20.32 -13.73
C ALA A 114 4.00 19.46 -13.23
N ALA A 115 5.10 20.08 -12.77
CA ALA A 115 6.24 19.36 -12.17
C ALA A 115 5.87 18.70 -10.85
N GLY A 116 5.13 19.39 -9.98
CA GLY A 116 4.62 18.81 -8.72
C GLY A 116 3.64 17.66 -8.96
N MET A 117 2.74 17.79 -9.93
CA MET A 117 1.84 16.69 -10.34
C MET A 117 2.62 15.48 -10.85
N LYS A 118 3.61 15.71 -11.76
CA LYS A 118 4.47 14.63 -12.28
C LYS A 118 5.20 13.92 -11.14
N LYS A 119 5.79 14.64 -10.20
CA LYS A 119 6.49 14.08 -9.05
C LYS A 119 5.56 13.20 -8.18
N ALA A 120 4.31 13.66 -7.95
CA ALA A 120 3.31 12.87 -7.23
C ALA A 120 2.90 11.60 -8.01
N MET A 121 2.73 11.71 -9.33
CA MET A 121 2.45 10.56 -10.19
C MET A 121 3.62 9.57 -10.18
N ASP A 122 4.84 10.03 -10.41
CA ASP A 122 6.04 9.18 -10.46
C ASP A 122 6.23 8.40 -9.14
N MET A 123 6.06 9.05 -7.99
CA MET A 123 6.14 8.40 -6.69
C MET A 123 5.12 7.26 -6.54
N ASN A 124 3.88 7.45 -6.96
CA ASN A 124 2.83 6.44 -6.80
C ASN A 124 2.91 5.36 -7.87
N VAL A 125 3.06 5.73 -9.14
CA VAL A 125 3.06 4.80 -10.28
C VAL A 125 4.33 3.95 -10.25
N TRP A 126 5.49 4.59 -10.38
CA TRP A 126 6.77 3.86 -10.45
C TRP A 126 7.16 3.26 -9.11
N GLY A 127 6.76 3.87 -7.99
CA GLY A 127 6.92 3.31 -6.65
C GLY A 127 6.14 2.01 -6.40
N SER A 128 5.23 1.63 -7.30
CA SER A 128 4.54 0.32 -7.28
C SER A 128 4.98 -0.58 -8.43
N ILE A 129 5.18 -0.03 -9.64
CA ILE A 129 5.56 -0.82 -10.82
C ILE A 129 6.97 -1.41 -10.66
N ILE A 130 7.98 -0.58 -10.31
CA ILE A 130 9.37 -1.03 -10.20
C ILE A 130 9.53 -2.16 -9.16
N PRO A 131 9.03 -2.03 -7.90
CA PRO A 131 9.07 -3.14 -6.96
C PRO A 131 8.36 -4.40 -7.47
N THR A 132 7.22 -4.23 -8.18
CA THR A 132 6.50 -5.37 -8.77
C THR A 132 7.34 -6.10 -9.81
N LEU A 133 8.04 -5.39 -10.69
CA LEU A 133 8.91 -6.02 -11.69
C LEU A 133 10.09 -6.75 -11.04
N ILE A 134 10.67 -6.18 -9.98
CA ILE A 134 11.86 -6.72 -9.33
C ILE A 134 11.53 -7.88 -8.39
N PHE A 135 10.60 -7.71 -7.46
CA PHE A 135 10.22 -8.76 -6.51
C PHE A 135 9.27 -9.78 -7.13
N GLY A 136 8.39 -9.34 -8.05
CA GLY A 136 7.48 -10.21 -8.80
C GLY A 136 8.23 -11.26 -9.63
N LYS A 137 9.42 -10.93 -10.14
CA LYS A 137 10.30 -11.92 -10.79
C LYS A 137 10.67 -13.05 -9.83
N ALA A 138 11.07 -12.73 -8.60
CA ALA A 138 11.40 -13.76 -7.61
C ALA A 138 10.16 -14.56 -7.16
N ILE A 139 8.98 -13.92 -7.08
CA ILE A 139 7.70 -14.59 -6.83
C ILE A 139 7.39 -15.60 -7.95
N ALA A 140 7.61 -15.21 -9.20
CA ALA A 140 7.41 -16.08 -10.36
C ALA A 140 8.40 -17.27 -10.38
N GLU A 141 9.66 -17.02 -10.05
CA GLU A 141 10.70 -18.04 -9.91
C GLU A 141 10.40 -19.03 -8.75
N ASN A 142 9.76 -18.54 -7.68
CA ASN A 142 9.27 -19.39 -6.56
C ASN A 142 8.04 -20.24 -6.96
N GLY A 143 7.36 -19.93 -8.06
CA GLY A 143 6.27 -20.68 -8.63
C GLY A 143 4.87 -20.30 -8.15
N SER A 144 4.73 -19.52 -7.08
CA SER A 144 3.42 -19.03 -6.60
C SER A 144 3.57 -17.81 -5.70
N GLY A 145 2.51 -16.98 -5.60
CA GLY A 145 2.47 -15.88 -4.66
C GLY A 145 1.35 -14.86 -4.86
N SER A 146 1.39 -13.79 -4.06
CA SER A 146 0.39 -12.73 -4.10
C SER A 146 1.03 -11.34 -4.06
N ILE A 147 0.50 -10.44 -4.89
CA ILE A 147 0.89 -9.02 -4.94
C ILE A 147 -0.33 -8.18 -4.56
N VAL A 148 -0.17 -7.25 -3.63
CA VAL A 148 -1.24 -6.33 -3.21
C VAL A 148 -0.78 -4.89 -3.36
N ASN A 149 -1.55 -4.12 -4.14
CA ASN A 149 -1.33 -2.69 -4.32
C ASN A 149 -2.21 -1.88 -3.36
N ILE A 150 -1.69 -0.79 -2.81
CA ILE A 150 -2.48 0.16 -2.05
C ILE A 150 -2.91 1.31 -2.97
N SER A 151 -4.20 1.31 -3.32
CA SER A 151 -4.87 2.32 -4.13
C SER A 151 -5.42 3.46 -3.26
N SER A 152 -6.52 4.09 -3.62
CA SER A 152 -7.14 5.19 -2.89
C SER A 152 -8.60 5.41 -3.32
N VAL A 153 -9.45 5.90 -2.42
CA VAL A 153 -10.80 6.40 -2.76
C VAL A 153 -10.80 7.52 -3.81
N SER A 154 -9.65 8.15 -4.06
CA SER A 154 -9.50 9.18 -5.09
C SER A 154 -9.68 8.66 -6.53
N VAL A 155 -9.68 7.35 -6.74
CA VAL A 155 -9.97 6.74 -8.05
C VAL A 155 -11.47 6.56 -8.29
N GLU A 156 -12.27 6.58 -7.24
CA GLU A 156 -13.73 6.41 -7.26
C GLU A 156 -14.48 7.74 -7.12
N ARG A 157 -13.90 8.68 -6.38
CA ARG A 157 -14.46 10.00 -6.10
C ARG A 157 -13.40 11.07 -6.32
N ALA A 158 -13.75 12.14 -7.04
CA ALA A 158 -12.84 13.26 -7.24
C ALA A 158 -12.52 13.92 -5.90
N LEU A 159 -11.27 13.80 -5.49
CA LEU A 159 -10.76 14.51 -4.31
C LEU A 159 -10.09 15.81 -4.75
N THR A 160 -10.59 16.93 -4.21
CA THR A 160 -10.01 18.25 -4.47
C THR A 160 -8.55 18.34 -4.03
N LYS A 161 -7.78 19.24 -4.66
CA LYS A 161 -6.40 19.63 -4.32
C LYS A 161 -5.28 18.65 -4.72
N VAL A 162 -5.55 17.38 -4.99
CA VAL A 162 -4.53 16.32 -5.10
C VAL A 162 -4.58 15.59 -6.45
N MET A 163 -4.62 16.35 -7.55
CA MET A 163 -4.82 15.79 -8.90
C MET A 163 -3.71 14.78 -9.27
N GLY A 164 -2.43 15.14 -9.12
CA GLY A 164 -1.32 14.26 -9.49
C GLY A 164 -1.32 12.94 -8.72
N TYR A 165 -1.68 12.98 -7.43
CA TYR A 165 -1.88 11.78 -6.62
C TYR A 165 -3.03 10.92 -7.17
N SER A 166 -4.19 11.53 -7.45
CA SER A 166 -5.37 10.82 -7.95
C SER A 166 -5.12 10.15 -9.30
N LEU A 167 -4.43 10.84 -10.22
CA LEU A 167 -3.99 10.26 -11.50
C LEU A 167 -3.02 9.07 -11.29
N GLY A 168 -2.05 9.20 -10.38
CA GLY A 168 -1.15 8.11 -10.02
C GLY A 168 -1.89 6.89 -9.48
N LYS A 169 -2.87 7.10 -8.60
CA LYS A 169 -3.68 5.99 -8.06
C LYS A 169 -4.62 5.36 -9.10
N ALA A 170 -5.18 6.14 -10.02
CA ALA A 170 -5.94 5.61 -11.14
C ALA A 170 -5.06 4.73 -12.08
N ALA A 171 -3.82 5.14 -12.32
CA ALA A 171 -2.86 4.34 -13.07
C ALA A 171 -2.56 3.00 -12.36
N ILE A 172 -2.46 2.98 -11.01
CA ILE A 172 -2.28 1.74 -10.24
C ILE A 172 -3.49 0.82 -10.35
N GLU A 173 -4.73 1.33 -10.40
CA GLU A 173 -5.91 0.49 -10.63
C GLU A 173 -5.86 -0.20 -12.01
N MET A 174 -5.47 0.52 -13.06
CA MET A 174 -5.31 -0.07 -14.38
C MET A 174 -4.14 -1.05 -14.43
N PHE A 175 -2.99 -0.71 -13.83
CA PHE A 175 -1.84 -1.59 -13.70
C PHE A 175 -2.23 -2.90 -12.98
N ASN A 176 -2.99 -2.80 -11.88
CA ASN A 176 -3.47 -3.97 -11.14
C ASN A 176 -4.28 -4.94 -12.04
N LYS A 177 -5.24 -4.41 -12.79
CA LYS A 177 -6.09 -5.21 -13.69
C LYS A 177 -5.30 -5.83 -14.83
N TRP A 178 -4.51 -5.00 -15.53
CA TRP A 178 -3.74 -5.44 -16.68
C TRP A 178 -2.70 -6.49 -16.30
N PHE A 179 -1.95 -6.23 -15.21
CA PHE A 179 -0.87 -7.11 -14.78
C PHE A 179 -1.41 -8.44 -14.22
N ALA A 180 -2.56 -8.42 -13.53
CA ALA A 180 -3.23 -9.63 -13.05
C ALA A 180 -3.61 -10.57 -14.19
N VAL A 181 -4.13 -10.03 -15.32
CA VAL A 181 -4.45 -10.82 -16.52
C VAL A 181 -3.18 -11.39 -17.16
N GLU A 182 -2.13 -10.58 -17.28
CA GLU A 182 -0.86 -11.03 -17.85
C GLU A 182 -0.15 -12.09 -16.97
N LEU A 183 -0.25 -11.98 -15.64
CA LEU A 183 0.21 -13.03 -14.73
C LEU A 183 -0.57 -14.33 -14.93
N ALA A 184 -1.89 -14.26 -15.04
CA ALA A 184 -2.73 -15.44 -15.25
C ALA A 184 -2.44 -16.10 -16.60
N ASN A 185 -2.23 -15.32 -17.66
CA ASN A 185 -1.89 -15.85 -18.99
C ASN A 185 -0.54 -16.60 -19.01
N ARG A 186 0.44 -16.18 -18.19
CA ARG A 186 1.79 -16.74 -18.17
C ARG A 186 2.04 -17.79 -17.10
N TYR A 187 1.40 -17.64 -15.95
CA TYR A 187 1.65 -18.46 -14.76
C TYR A 187 0.41 -19.20 -14.25
N GLY A 188 -0.74 -19.13 -14.97
CA GLY A 188 -2.00 -19.74 -14.56
C GLY A 188 -2.54 -19.12 -13.27
N ASP A 189 -3.03 -19.95 -12.37
CA ASP A 189 -3.60 -19.55 -11.08
C ASP A 189 -2.55 -19.34 -9.95
N LYS A 190 -1.28 -19.38 -10.29
CA LYS A 190 -0.19 -19.41 -9.30
C LYS A 190 0.12 -18.06 -8.70
N ILE A 191 0.00 -16.98 -9.49
CA ILE A 191 0.36 -15.63 -9.02
C ILE A 191 -0.85 -14.73 -9.15
N ARG A 192 -1.27 -14.16 -8.04
CA ARG A 192 -2.40 -13.25 -7.96
C ARG A 192 -1.95 -11.82 -7.74
N MET A 193 -2.70 -10.86 -8.29
CA MET A 193 -2.47 -9.45 -8.06
C MET A 193 -3.80 -8.74 -7.81
N ASN A 194 -3.90 -8.06 -6.66
CA ASN A 194 -5.12 -7.37 -6.23
C ASN A 194 -4.78 -6.00 -5.63
N ALA A 195 -5.81 -5.20 -5.36
CA ALA A 195 -5.65 -3.90 -4.72
C ALA A 195 -6.56 -3.74 -3.50
N ILE A 196 -6.16 -2.86 -2.58
CA ILE A 196 -7.00 -2.35 -1.50
C ILE A 196 -7.18 -0.85 -1.74
N ILE A 197 -8.42 -0.37 -1.64
CA ILE A 197 -8.77 1.05 -1.60
C ILE A 197 -9.02 1.46 -0.15
N PRO A 198 -8.07 2.12 0.52
CA PRO A 198 -8.32 2.75 1.80
C PRO A 198 -9.23 3.97 1.65
N GLY A 199 -10.14 4.15 2.61
CA GLY A 199 -10.82 5.41 2.82
C GLY A 199 -9.90 6.47 3.43
N PHE A 200 -10.40 7.24 4.38
CA PHE A 200 -9.59 8.23 5.07
C PHE A 200 -9.06 7.69 6.40
N PHE A 201 -7.74 7.61 6.47
CA PHE A 201 -6.96 7.22 7.65
C PHE A 201 -6.05 8.37 8.03
N LEU A 202 -5.94 8.69 9.31
CA LEU A 202 -5.00 9.71 9.76
C LEU A 202 -3.56 9.18 9.67
N THR A 203 -2.75 9.87 8.87
CA THR A 203 -1.33 9.58 8.67
C THR A 203 -0.50 10.85 8.88
N GLU A 204 0.80 10.73 9.01
CA GLU A 204 1.69 11.91 9.10
C GLU A 204 1.53 12.84 7.89
N GLN A 205 1.26 12.30 6.70
CA GLN A 205 1.12 13.07 5.46
C GLN A 205 -0.15 13.93 5.39
N ASN A 206 -1.25 13.48 6.01
CA ASN A 206 -2.53 14.16 5.90
C ASN A 206 -3.03 14.80 7.20
N ARG A 207 -2.32 14.60 8.31
CA ARG A 207 -2.72 15.12 9.63
C ARG A 207 -2.95 16.63 9.62
N LEU A 208 -2.02 17.40 9.05
CA LEU A 208 -2.14 18.87 8.98
C LEU A 208 -3.25 19.33 8.03
N LEU A 209 -3.67 18.50 7.06
CA LEU A 209 -4.81 18.79 6.19
C LEU A 209 -6.15 18.49 6.85
N LEU A 210 -6.17 17.52 7.77
CA LEU A 210 -7.39 16.98 8.36
C LEU A 210 -7.62 17.42 9.80
N THR A 211 -6.57 17.96 10.46
CA THR A 211 -6.65 18.47 11.85
C THR A 211 -5.98 19.84 12.00
N ASP A 212 -6.33 20.55 13.06
CA ASP A 212 -5.76 21.86 13.41
C ASP A 212 -4.43 21.76 14.21
N GLY A 213 -3.87 20.56 14.34
CA GLY A 213 -2.68 20.30 15.16
C GLY A 213 -2.93 20.25 16.67
N LYS A 214 -4.12 20.65 17.14
CA LYS A 214 -4.55 20.58 18.55
C LYS A 214 -5.50 19.42 18.84
N GLY A 215 -5.75 18.59 17.84
CA GLY A 215 -6.62 17.42 17.94
C GLY A 215 -8.05 17.64 17.43
N ASN A 216 -8.43 18.88 17.07
CA ASN A 216 -9.71 19.13 16.44
C ASN A 216 -9.63 18.89 14.92
N LEU A 217 -10.78 18.56 14.31
CA LEU A 217 -10.86 18.42 12.87
C LEU A 217 -10.77 19.78 12.18
N SER A 218 -10.03 19.83 11.06
CA SER A 218 -10.12 20.94 10.12
C SER A 218 -11.50 20.94 9.43
N GLU A 219 -11.86 22.01 8.73
CA GLU A 219 -13.04 22.04 7.89
C GLU A 219 -13.09 20.84 6.92
N ARG A 220 -11.96 20.54 6.27
CA ARG A 220 -11.83 19.37 5.39
C ARG A 220 -12.03 18.05 6.14
N GLY A 221 -11.49 17.94 7.35
CA GLY A 221 -11.68 16.77 8.20
C GLY A 221 -13.16 16.54 8.53
N ASN A 222 -13.88 17.63 8.88
CA ASN A 222 -15.32 17.58 9.16
C ASN A 222 -16.13 17.15 7.92
N LEU A 223 -15.83 17.70 6.74
CA LEU A 223 -16.50 17.32 5.48
C LEU A 223 -16.29 15.82 5.15
N ILE A 224 -15.07 15.31 5.36
CA ILE A 224 -14.78 13.88 5.15
C ILE A 224 -15.58 13.01 6.13
N ILE A 225 -15.60 13.36 7.42
CA ILE A 225 -16.37 12.61 8.43
C ILE A 225 -17.88 12.68 8.11
N ALA A 226 -18.39 13.85 7.71
CA ALA A 226 -19.79 14.00 7.30
C ALA A 226 -20.14 13.12 6.10
N GLY A 227 -19.23 13.03 5.12
CA GLY A 227 -19.37 12.18 3.93
C GLY A 227 -19.08 10.69 4.16
N THR A 228 -18.57 10.30 5.33
CA THR A 228 -18.31 8.90 5.66
C THR A 228 -19.45 8.35 6.52
N PRO A 229 -20.22 7.32 6.08
CA PRO A 229 -21.32 6.75 6.87
C PRO A 229 -20.93 6.31 8.29
N TYR A 230 -19.73 5.75 8.47
CA TYR A 230 -19.21 5.33 9.79
C TYR A 230 -18.81 6.51 10.70
N LYS A 231 -18.91 7.77 10.22
CA LYS A 231 -18.67 9.02 10.99
C LYS A 231 -17.35 9.07 11.75
N LYS A 232 -16.33 8.42 11.22
CA LYS A 232 -14.96 8.41 11.78
C LYS A 232 -13.91 8.22 10.67
N PHE A 233 -12.65 8.55 10.96
CA PHE A 233 -11.53 8.02 10.19
C PHE A 233 -11.33 6.54 10.48
N GLY A 234 -10.80 5.79 9.52
CA GLY A 234 -10.40 4.40 9.72
C GLY A 234 -9.18 4.30 10.66
N ASP A 235 -9.14 3.24 11.46
CA ASP A 235 -7.92 2.79 12.14
C ASP A 235 -7.09 1.98 11.12
N PRO A 236 -5.75 2.17 11.02
CA PRO A 236 -4.91 1.37 10.14
C PRO A 236 -5.12 -0.14 10.26
N LYS A 237 -5.55 -0.64 11.43
CA LYS A 237 -5.93 -2.04 11.65
C LYS A 237 -7.15 -2.49 10.85
N ASP A 238 -8.05 -1.57 10.49
CA ASP A 238 -9.25 -1.90 9.68
C ASP A 238 -8.87 -2.42 8.28
N LEU A 239 -7.67 -2.09 7.77
CA LEU A 239 -7.15 -2.57 6.47
C LEU A 239 -6.58 -3.99 6.53
N THR A 240 -6.21 -4.46 7.72
CA THR A 240 -5.37 -5.65 7.87
C THR A 240 -6.11 -6.95 7.54
N GLY A 241 -7.40 -7.02 7.81
CA GLY A 241 -8.24 -8.17 7.45
C GLY A 241 -8.27 -8.42 5.93
N ALA A 242 -8.49 -7.34 5.16
CA ALA A 242 -8.45 -7.41 3.69
C ALA A 242 -7.05 -7.78 3.18
N LEU A 243 -5.99 -7.25 3.80
CA LEU A 243 -4.62 -7.57 3.42
C LEU A 243 -4.29 -9.03 3.67
N VAL A 244 -4.54 -9.55 4.86
CA VAL A 244 -4.27 -10.96 5.20
C VAL A 244 -5.10 -11.89 4.30
N TYR A 245 -6.37 -11.57 4.03
CA TYR A 245 -7.19 -12.29 3.07
C TYR A 245 -6.52 -12.37 1.69
N LEU A 246 -6.13 -11.23 1.11
CA LEU A 246 -5.53 -11.18 -0.23
C LEU A 246 -4.15 -11.84 -0.31
N MET A 247 -3.40 -11.86 0.78
CA MET A 247 -2.08 -12.49 0.86
C MET A 247 -2.14 -14.00 1.15
N SER A 248 -3.28 -14.50 1.63
CA SER A 248 -3.48 -15.90 2.03
C SER A 248 -4.15 -16.76 0.95
N ASP A 249 -4.23 -18.05 1.19
CA ASP A 249 -4.88 -19.01 0.29
C ASP A 249 -6.40 -18.91 0.32
N ALA A 250 -6.98 -18.18 1.31
CA ALA A 250 -8.41 -17.85 1.34
C ALA A 250 -8.88 -17.06 0.11
N SER A 251 -7.96 -16.39 -0.61
CA SER A 251 -8.23 -15.65 -1.84
C SER A 251 -7.67 -16.33 -3.10
N SER A 252 -7.53 -17.65 -3.10
CA SER A 252 -6.91 -18.42 -4.21
C SER A 252 -7.56 -18.20 -5.58
N PHE A 253 -8.86 -17.89 -5.63
CA PHE A 253 -9.60 -17.60 -6.87
C PHE A 253 -9.90 -16.10 -7.05
N VAL A 254 -9.09 -15.21 -6.43
CA VAL A 254 -9.29 -13.75 -6.45
C VAL A 254 -8.06 -13.08 -7.05
N THR A 255 -8.20 -12.54 -8.26
CA THR A 255 -7.15 -11.77 -8.94
C THR A 255 -7.75 -10.62 -9.75
N GLY A 256 -7.01 -9.53 -9.94
CA GLY A 256 -7.46 -8.33 -10.66
C GLY A 256 -8.53 -7.50 -9.94
N THR A 257 -8.90 -7.85 -8.72
CA THR A 257 -9.94 -7.16 -7.94
C THR A 257 -9.39 -6.04 -7.07
N THR A 258 -10.32 -5.25 -6.57
CA THR A 258 -10.06 -4.18 -5.60
C THR A 258 -11.03 -4.29 -4.44
N ILE A 259 -10.51 -4.34 -3.21
CA ILE A 259 -11.31 -4.35 -1.98
C ILE A 259 -11.32 -2.95 -1.37
N LYS A 260 -12.51 -2.39 -1.17
CA LYS A 260 -12.71 -1.09 -0.52
C LYS A 260 -12.82 -1.26 0.99
N VAL A 261 -12.03 -0.47 1.72
CA VAL A 261 -12.07 -0.39 3.19
C VAL A 261 -12.14 1.08 3.56
N ASP A 262 -13.33 1.66 3.47
CA ASP A 262 -13.54 3.10 3.43
C ASP A 262 -14.69 3.62 4.33
N GLY A 263 -15.26 2.77 5.18
CA GLY A 263 -16.38 3.13 6.05
C GLY A 263 -17.64 3.56 5.30
N GLY A 264 -17.77 3.15 4.03
CA GLY A 264 -18.89 3.47 3.16
C GLY A 264 -18.75 4.79 2.39
N PHE A 265 -17.59 5.46 2.45
CA PHE A 265 -17.37 6.76 1.81
C PHE A 265 -17.68 6.75 0.31
N THR A 266 -17.24 5.74 -0.44
CA THR A 266 -17.47 5.68 -1.90
C THR A 266 -18.89 5.23 -2.25
N ALA A 267 -19.57 4.49 -1.37
CA ALA A 267 -20.94 4.02 -1.58
C ALA A 267 -22.00 5.10 -1.29
N PHE A 268 -21.66 6.08 -0.43
CA PHE A 268 -22.60 7.12 0.00
C PHE A 268 -22.84 8.19 -1.06
N SER A 269 -24.10 8.41 -1.42
CA SER A 269 -24.51 9.40 -2.42
C SER A 269 -24.63 10.84 -1.87
N GLY A 270 -24.58 11.00 -0.54
CA GLY A 270 -24.80 12.29 0.13
C GLY A 270 -26.19 12.45 0.77
N VAL A 271 -27.10 11.48 0.55
CA VAL A 271 -28.47 11.46 1.06
C VAL A 271 -28.79 10.07 1.61
#